data_9e401b3e06d6782a8c0c105580d47cd5
#
_entry.id   9e401b3e06d6782a8c0c105580d47cd5
#
_cell.length_a   1.000
_cell.length_b   1.000
_cell.length_c   1.000
_cell.angle_alpha   90.00
_cell.angle_beta   90.00
_cell.angle_gamma   90.00
#
_symmetry.space_group_name_H-M   'P 1'
#
loop_
_entity.id
_entity.type
_entity.pdbx_description
1 polymer ?
#
loop_
_entity_poly.entity_id
_entity_poly.type
_entity_poly.pdbx_seq_one_letter_code
_entity_poly.pdbx_strand_id
1 'polypeptide(L)'
;MVDLIGKPFADGGRGPDSFDCWGLASEVFRRFGKELPDYQISCEDASRIGAEIEASKPQWVRCDAVNPPVPSLVVMYYGSTFCNHTGVYIGNGRFIHARENVGVSIDRIDGLAWKRKIEGYYVPGW
;
A
#
# COMPACT_ATOMS: atom_id res chain seq x y z
N MET A 1 11.43 7.61 -6.68
CA MET A 1 9.94 7.47 -6.60
C MET A 1 9.22 8.22 -7.69
N VAL A 2 9.77 9.36 -8.12
CA VAL A 2 9.13 10.17 -9.17
C VAL A 2 8.92 9.38 -10.46
N ASP A 3 9.83 8.47 -10.79
CA ASP A 3 9.74 7.63 -11.98
C ASP A 3 8.53 6.66 -11.95
N LEU A 4 7.97 6.39 -10.76
CA LEU A 4 6.81 5.51 -10.61
C LEU A 4 5.48 6.25 -10.82
N ILE A 5 5.45 7.57 -10.58
CA ILE A 5 4.22 8.36 -10.68
C ILE A 5 3.68 8.31 -12.11
N GLY A 6 2.39 8.02 -12.25
CA GLY A 6 1.74 7.92 -13.54
C GLY A 6 1.79 6.56 -14.19
N LYS A 7 2.52 5.59 -13.65
CA LYS A 7 2.48 4.22 -14.14
C LYS A 7 1.06 3.68 -14.02
N PRO A 8 0.55 2.96 -15.05
CA PRO A 8 -0.82 2.50 -15.01
C PRO A 8 -1.05 1.39 -14.01
N PHE A 9 -2.28 1.29 -13.53
CA PHE A 9 -2.74 0.18 -12.71
C PHE A 9 -3.07 -1.01 -13.60
N ALA A 10 -2.66 -2.20 -13.17
CA ALA A 10 -3.11 -3.46 -13.77
C ALA A 10 -3.25 -4.50 -12.66
N ASP A 11 -4.34 -5.27 -12.69
CA ASP A 11 -4.56 -6.35 -11.74
C ASP A 11 -3.42 -7.38 -11.85
N GLY A 12 -2.79 -7.70 -10.73
CA GLY A 12 -1.62 -8.58 -10.70
C GLY A 12 -0.32 -7.91 -11.15
N GLY A 13 -0.34 -6.61 -11.46
CA GLY A 13 0.84 -5.89 -11.93
C GLY A 13 1.95 -5.84 -10.90
N ARG A 14 3.17 -6.15 -11.33
CA ARG A 14 4.38 -6.18 -10.47
C ARG A 14 5.49 -5.28 -11.01
N GLY A 15 5.19 -4.48 -12.03
CA GLY A 15 6.16 -3.62 -12.69
C GLY A 15 6.95 -4.32 -13.78
N PRO A 16 7.80 -3.61 -14.49
CA PRO A 16 8.06 -2.17 -14.34
C PRO A 16 7.04 -1.25 -15.00
N ASP A 17 6.16 -1.78 -15.86
CA ASP A 17 5.28 -0.95 -16.69
C ASP A 17 3.93 -0.67 -16.05
N SER A 18 3.46 -1.56 -15.19
CA SER A 18 2.18 -1.43 -14.50
C SER A 18 2.23 -2.09 -13.13
N PHE A 19 1.34 -1.65 -12.23
CA PHE A 19 1.31 -2.12 -10.84
C PHE A 19 -0.13 -2.24 -10.34
N ASP A 20 -0.39 -3.26 -9.52
CA ASP A 20 -1.51 -3.19 -8.57
C ASP A 20 -1.01 -2.58 -7.25
N CYS A 21 -1.89 -2.46 -6.26
CA CYS A 21 -1.50 -1.81 -5.00
C CYS A 21 -0.39 -2.57 -4.27
N TRP A 22 -0.43 -3.90 -4.29
CA TRP A 22 0.61 -4.70 -3.64
C TRP A 22 1.91 -4.70 -4.44
N GLY A 23 1.83 -4.78 -5.75
CA GLY A 23 3.00 -4.71 -6.63
C GLY A 23 3.76 -3.41 -6.45
N LEU A 24 3.03 -2.30 -6.32
CA LEU A 24 3.66 -1.01 -6.05
C LEU A 24 4.31 -0.99 -4.66
N ALA A 25 3.60 -1.45 -3.63
CA ALA A 25 4.16 -1.50 -2.29
C ALA A 25 5.45 -2.34 -2.26
N SER A 26 5.44 -3.49 -2.93
CA SER A 26 6.62 -4.37 -3.03
C SER A 26 7.78 -3.67 -3.71
N GLU A 27 7.53 -2.95 -4.80
CA GLU A 27 8.57 -2.22 -5.52
C GLU A 27 9.18 -1.12 -4.66
N VAL A 28 8.36 -0.36 -3.95
CA VAL A 28 8.85 0.71 -3.08
C VAL A 28 9.68 0.15 -1.94
N PHE A 29 9.20 -0.90 -1.25
CA PHE A 29 9.98 -1.53 -0.18
C PHE A 29 11.30 -2.09 -0.69
N ARG A 30 11.31 -2.69 -1.88
CA ARG A 30 12.54 -3.21 -2.47
C ARG A 30 13.55 -2.09 -2.69
N ARG A 31 13.13 -0.90 -3.08
CA ARG A 31 14.02 0.26 -3.24
C ARG A 31 14.62 0.71 -1.91
N PHE A 32 13.96 0.40 -0.81
CA PHE A 32 14.50 0.62 0.54
C PHE A 32 15.25 -0.60 1.09
N GLY A 33 15.47 -1.61 0.26
CA GLY A 33 16.26 -2.77 0.65
C GLY A 33 15.50 -3.89 1.34
N LYS A 34 14.17 -3.94 1.22
CA LYS A 34 13.35 -4.95 1.88
C LYS A 34 12.45 -5.68 0.89
N GLU A 35 12.60 -7.00 0.84
CA GLU A 35 11.73 -7.85 0.04
C GLU A 35 10.44 -8.18 0.81
N LEU A 36 9.30 -8.06 0.13
CA LEU A 36 8.00 -8.43 0.67
C LEU A 36 7.50 -9.73 0.04
N PRO A 37 6.68 -10.52 0.77
CA PRO A 37 6.02 -11.68 0.16
C PRO A 37 5.11 -11.24 -0.98
N ASP A 38 4.93 -12.11 -1.98
CA ASP A 38 4.05 -11.82 -3.10
C ASP A 38 2.66 -12.42 -2.85
N TYR A 39 1.70 -11.56 -2.49
CA TYR A 39 0.31 -11.97 -2.32
C TYR A 39 -0.41 -11.79 -3.64
N GLN A 40 -0.77 -12.92 -4.29
CA GLN A 40 -1.39 -12.92 -5.61
C GLN A 40 -2.92 -13.03 -5.47
N ILE A 41 -3.56 -11.92 -5.14
CA ILE A 41 -5.01 -11.85 -5.00
C ILE A 41 -5.51 -10.76 -5.94
N SER A 42 -6.55 -11.08 -6.74
CA SER A 42 -7.14 -10.11 -7.65
C SER A 42 -7.69 -8.90 -6.89
N CYS A 43 -7.45 -7.71 -7.40
CA CYS A 43 -8.00 -6.46 -6.86
C CYS A 43 -9.53 -6.41 -6.90
N GLU A 44 -10.16 -7.29 -7.69
CA GLU A 44 -11.62 -7.37 -7.79
C GLU A 44 -12.25 -8.15 -6.63
N ASP A 45 -11.44 -8.83 -5.82
CA ASP A 45 -11.93 -9.62 -4.70
C ASP A 45 -11.57 -8.96 -3.37
N ALA A 46 -12.33 -7.92 -3.01
CA ALA A 46 -12.06 -7.12 -1.81
C ALA A 46 -12.12 -7.96 -0.52
N SER A 47 -13.01 -8.95 -0.45
CA SER A 47 -13.13 -9.77 0.76
C SER A 47 -11.90 -10.68 0.94
N ARG A 48 -11.34 -11.22 -0.14
CA ARG A 48 -10.11 -12.01 -0.08
C ARG A 48 -8.91 -11.14 0.26
N ILE A 49 -8.83 -9.94 -0.29
CA ILE A 49 -7.78 -8.98 0.05
C ILE A 49 -7.85 -8.66 1.54
N GLY A 50 -9.03 -8.35 2.06
CA GLY A 50 -9.23 -8.07 3.48
C GLY A 50 -8.83 -9.23 4.36
N ALA A 51 -9.21 -10.46 3.99
CA ALA A 51 -8.85 -11.67 4.73
C ALA A 51 -7.34 -11.89 4.75
N GLU A 52 -6.66 -11.68 3.61
CA GLU A 52 -5.20 -11.83 3.54
C GLU A 52 -4.48 -10.77 4.36
N ILE A 53 -4.94 -9.53 4.34
CA ILE A 53 -4.37 -8.47 5.17
C ILE A 53 -4.48 -8.85 6.65
N GLU A 54 -5.65 -9.28 7.10
CA GLU A 54 -5.86 -9.68 8.50
C GLU A 54 -4.98 -10.89 8.87
N ALA A 55 -4.89 -11.88 8.00
CA ALA A 55 -4.08 -13.08 8.23
C ALA A 55 -2.58 -12.76 8.28
N SER A 56 -2.15 -11.73 7.56
CA SER A 56 -0.73 -11.36 7.46
C SER A 56 -0.28 -10.40 8.56
N LYS A 57 -1.20 -9.70 9.22
CA LYS A 57 -0.84 -8.70 10.25
C LYS A 57 0.09 -9.22 11.34
N PRO A 58 0.00 -10.47 11.83
CA PRO A 58 0.95 -10.96 12.82
C PRO A 58 2.41 -10.97 12.38
N GLN A 59 2.67 -10.96 11.08
CA GLN A 59 4.03 -10.90 10.52
C GLN A 59 4.58 -9.48 10.44
N TRP A 60 3.73 -8.50 10.67
CA TRP A 60 4.07 -7.08 10.59
C TRP A 60 4.01 -6.43 11.96
N VAL A 61 4.79 -5.38 12.17
CA VAL A 61 4.77 -4.62 13.41
C VAL A 61 4.02 -3.33 13.18
N ARG A 62 2.95 -3.11 13.95
CA ARG A 62 2.18 -1.87 13.88
C ARG A 62 3.00 -0.71 14.46
N CYS A 63 2.98 0.43 13.76
CA CYS A 63 3.77 1.59 14.10
C CYS A 63 2.91 2.75 14.57
N ASP A 64 3.57 3.77 15.16
CA ASP A 64 2.92 4.99 15.59
C ASP A 64 2.35 5.74 14.38
N ALA A 65 1.06 6.10 14.47
CA ALA A 65 0.36 6.84 13.43
C ALA A 65 0.75 8.32 13.37
N VAL A 66 1.31 8.85 14.45
CA VAL A 66 1.71 10.27 14.51
C VAL A 66 2.99 10.50 13.74
N ASN A 67 3.93 9.56 13.84
CA ASN A 67 5.23 9.67 13.19
C ASN A 67 5.66 8.31 12.63
N PRO A 68 5.01 7.84 11.55
CA PRO A 68 5.36 6.53 11.00
C PRO A 68 6.79 6.49 10.47
N PRO A 69 7.48 5.35 10.59
CA PRO A 69 8.81 5.22 9.96
C PRO A 69 8.73 5.23 8.43
N VAL A 70 9.85 5.48 7.80
CA VAL A 70 9.98 5.45 6.34
C VAL A 70 10.91 4.29 5.95
N PRO A 71 10.47 3.34 5.14
CA PRO A 71 9.10 3.15 4.65
C PRO A 71 8.22 2.44 5.66
N SER A 72 6.93 2.69 5.63
CA SER A 72 5.96 1.86 6.32
C SER A 72 4.78 1.57 5.40
N LEU A 73 4.20 0.39 5.57
CA LEU A 73 3.02 -0.01 4.81
C LEU A 73 1.82 0.73 5.38
N VAL A 74 1.06 1.38 4.52
CA VAL A 74 -0.20 2.04 4.89
C VAL A 74 -1.33 1.09 4.50
N VAL A 75 -2.14 0.68 5.47
CA VAL A 75 -3.27 -0.22 5.26
C VAL A 75 -4.55 0.60 5.32
N MET A 76 -5.39 0.46 4.32
CA MET A 76 -6.52 1.37 4.10
C MET A 76 -7.80 0.62 3.78
N TYR A 77 -8.93 1.30 4.09
CA TYR A 77 -10.25 0.96 3.58
C TYR A 77 -10.48 1.77 2.31
N TYR A 78 -10.69 1.12 1.18
CA TYR A 78 -10.92 1.81 -0.08
C TYR A 78 -12.24 1.35 -0.69
N GLY A 79 -13.29 2.17 -0.50
CA GLY A 79 -14.63 1.82 -0.97
C GLY A 79 -15.16 0.53 -0.36
N SER A 80 -14.74 0.18 0.87
CA SER A 80 -15.05 -1.10 1.50
C SER A 80 -15.04 -0.97 3.01
N THR A 81 -15.77 -1.87 3.70
CA THR A 81 -15.69 -2.04 5.14
C THR A 81 -14.53 -2.92 5.57
N PHE A 82 -13.83 -3.55 4.61
CA PHE A 82 -12.62 -4.33 4.84
C PHE A 82 -11.39 -3.49 4.48
N CYS A 83 -10.26 -3.77 5.14
CA CYS A 83 -8.98 -3.27 4.68
C CYS A 83 -8.65 -3.99 3.36
N ASN A 84 -8.64 -3.25 2.27
CA ASN A 84 -8.49 -3.83 0.93
C ASN A 84 -7.50 -3.09 0.05
N HIS A 85 -6.78 -2.13 0.61
CA HIS A 85 -5.86 -1.31 -0.16
C HIS A 85 -4.62 -1.02 0.65
N THR A 86 -3.48 -0.96 -0.02
CA THR A 86 -2.19 -0.67 0.59
C THR A 86 -1.45 0.41 -0.19
N GLY A 87 -0.63 1.15 0.53
CA GLY A 87 0.33 2.07 -0.03
C GLY A 87 1.57 2.09 0.85
N VAL A 88 2.50 2.98 0.56
CA VAL A 88 3.73 3.09 1.34
C VAL A 88 3.94 4.54 1.75
N TYR A 89 4.13 4.75 3.05
CA TYR A 89 4.50 6.06 3.58
C TYR A 89 5.95 6.36 3.22
N ILE A 90 6.17 7.49 2.59
CA ILE A 90 7.48 7.89 2.08
C ILE A 90 8.03 9.15 2.77
N GLY A 91 7.42 9.55 3.89
CA GLY A 91 7.85 10.71 4.65
C GLY A 91 7.11 12.00 4.29
N ASN A 92 7.28 13.01 5.11
CA ASN A 92 6.72 14.34 4.90
C ASN A 92 5.19 14.35 4.74
N GLY A 93 4.52 13.43 5.41
CA GLY A 93 3.06 13.33 5.35
C GLY A 93 2.51 12.78 4.05
N ARG A 94 3.33 12.08 3.24
CA ARG A 94 2.95 11.59 1.92
C ARG A 94 3.04 10.08 1.84
N PHE A 95 2.15 9.49 1.05
CA PHE A 95 2.22 8.07 0.72
C PHE A 95 2.02 7.86 -0.77
N ILE A 96 2.65 6.80 -1.29
CA ILE A 96 2.54 6.42 -2.69
C ILE A 96 1.70 5.14 -2.80
N HIS A 97 0.81 5.09 -3.77
CA HIS A 97 -0.06 3.93 -3.99
C HIS A 97 -0.53 3.84 -5.44
N ALA A 98 -1.06 2.68 -5.82
CA ALA A 98 -1.61 2.44 -7.15
C ALA A 98 -3.10 2.11 -7.03
N ARG A 99 -3.94 2.78 -7.82
CA ARG A 99 -5.39 2.60 -7.82
C ARG A 99 -5.90 2.33 -9.22
N GLU A 100 -6.93 1.48 -9.31
CA GLU A 100 -7.64 1.24 -10.55
C GLU A 100 -8.16 2.56 -11.14
N ASN A 101 -8.03 2.74 -12.44
CA ASN A 101 -8.44 3.92 -13.21
C ASN A 101 -7.68 5.22 -12.88
N VAL A 102 -6.69 5.16 -12.01
CA VAL A 102 -5.87 6.32 -11.64
C VAL A 102 -4.38 6.06 -11.92
N GLY A 103 -3.92 4.84 -11.60
CA GLY A 103 -2.50 4.51 -11.65
C GLY A 103 -1.78 4.89 -10.37
N VAL A 104 -0.46 5.02 -10.48
CA VAL A 104 0.40 5.36 -9.35
C VAL A 104 0.36 6.85 -9.07
N SER A 105 0.06 7.21 -7.84
CA SER A 105 -0.01 8.60 -7.39
C SER A 105 0.52 8.75 -5.97
N ILE A 106 0.84 9.98 -5.60
CA ILE A 106 1.23 10.35 -4.24
C ILE A 106 0.11 11.21 -3.65
N ASP A 107 -0.32 10.84 -2.46
CA ASP A 107 -1.34 11.58 -1.72
C ASP A 107 -0.84 11.88 -0.31
N ARG A 108 -1.55 12.77 0.40
CA ARG A 108 -1.22 13.11 1.78
C ARG A 108 -2.01 12.24 2.75
N ILE A 109 -1.34 11.75 3.78
CA ILE A 109 -1.99 10.94 4.83
C ILE A 109 -3.01 11.76 5.62
N ASP A 110 -2.82 13.07 5.72
CA ASP A 110 -3.72 13.98 6.42
C ASP A 110 -4.76 14.63 5.49
N GLY A 111 -4.76 14.29 4.21
CA GLY A 111 -5.73 14.79 3.24
C GLY A 111 -7.15 14.34 3.58
N LEU A 112 -8.14 15.19 3.26
CA LEU A 112 -9.54 14.90 3.57
C LEU A 112 -10.02 13.60 2.93
N ALA A 113 -9.47 13.25 1.76
CA ALA A 113 -9.85 12.04 1.05
C ALA A 113 -9.34 10.77 1.73
N TRP A 114 -8.28 10.85 2.53
CA TRP A 114 -7.56 9.65 2.98
C TRP A 114 -7.49 9.45 4.48
N LYS A 115 -7.41 10.53 5.28
CA LYS A 115 -7.10 10.42 6.71
C LYS A 115 -8.06 9.50 7.49
N ARG A 116 -9.32 9.39 7.05
CA ARG A 116 -10.31 8.52 7.69
C ARG A 116 -10.34 7.11 7.11
N LYS A 117 -9.60 6.88 6.03
CA LYS A 117 -9.52 5.56 5.38
C LYS A 117 -8.32 4.76 5.84
N ILE A 118 -7.36 5.39 6.51
CA ILE A 118 -6.16 4.71 6.96
C ILE A 118 -6.45 3.93 8.24
N GLU A 119 -6.24 2.61 8.18
CA GLU A 119 -6.39 1.73 9.34
C GLU A 119 -5.14 1.77 10.21
N GLY A 120 -3.97 1.76 9.60
CA GLY A 120 -2.72 1.79 10.35
C GLY A 120 -1.49 1.76 9.47
N TYR A 121 -0.34 1.82 10.14
CA TYR A 121 0.98 1.80 9.53
C TYR A 121 1.76 0.62 10.09
N TYR A 122 2.46 -0.10 9.22
CA TYR A 122 3.14 -1.34 9.59
C TYR A 122 4.52 -1.41 8.96
N VAL A 123 5.45 -2.04 9.67
CA VAL A 123 6.75 -2.41 9.13
C VAL A 123 6.92 -3.92 9.18
N PRO A 124 7.74 -4.52 8.28
CA PRO A 124 8.01 -5.95 8.34
C PRO A 124 8.58 -6.36 9.69
N GLY A 125 8.07 -7.47 10.23
CA GLY A 125 8.57 -8.05 11.47
C GLY A 125 9.73 -9.02 11.29
N TRP A 126 10.25 -9.10 10.06
CA TRP A 126 11.36 -10.00 9.72
C TRP A 126 12.57 -9.26 9.20
#